data_e5e5e3081f18d89e1c3cc946b4a0b8d3
#
_entry.id   e5e5e3081f18d89e1c3cc946b4a0b8d3
#
_cell.length_a   1.000
_cell.length_b   1.000
_cell.length_c   1.000
_cell.angle_alpha   90.00
_cell.angle_beta   90.00
_cell.angle_gamma   90.00
#
_symmetry.space_group_name_H-M   'P 1'
#
loop_
_entity.id
_entity.type
_entity.pdbx_description
1 polymer ?
#
loop_
_entity_poly.entity_id
_entity_poly.type
_entity_poly.pdbx_seq_one_letter_code
_entity_poly.pdbx_strand_id
1 'polypeptide(L)'
;MEKKHTIYNFSFLSALIFALSASVSAQNLTDRKTCLSRAQSMYSQIWKHYRVNKYQGLFLEYFPKDTTGKVDYVEGSAVKVKEVSFLWPFSGMMSATNALLHNPSARREYLPYLDSLVIGMEAYKDTSRKPPGYQAYPPAMEKSDRYYDDNGLVGIEYAEAYLNTKNPQYLDRAKLAFNFIISGWTDELGGGVYWLEGHHDQKPACSNGMALLVALKLYEATSDKTYLDWGERFYNWMQTNLKASNGLFYNDRKTKDGSINATFYTYNTGSVIEAGTLLYRFTNQKKYLHEAQEAAKASYDYYHGQQHDPNLEMKIDLPWFVTVLFRGYESLYRIDKNPKYINAIHHDLDYAWKNGRDANGFISHDWTAKKVEIAKHKWLMDEDCIAELYARLSKM
;
A
#
# COMPACT_ATOMS: atom_id res chain seq x y z
N MET A 1 -66.46 24.28 -10.29
CA MET A 1 -65.54 24.50 -9.15
C MET A 1 -64.73 23.22 -8.99
N GLU A 2 -63.48 23.27 -8.76
CA GLU A 2 -62.43 22.24 -8.68
C GLU A 2 -61.62 22.02 -9.94
N LYS A 3 -60.48 22.71 -9.95
CA LYS A 3 -59.20 22.29 -10.55
C LYS A 3 -58.18 23.40 -10.38
N LYS A 4 -57.57 23.50 -9.17
CA LYS A 4 -56.34 24.26 -8.93
C LYS A 4 -55.73 23.81 -7.63
N HIS A 5 -54.98 22.71 -7.59
CA HIS A 5 -54.01 22.39 -6.49
C HIS A 5 -53.20 21.15 -6.85
N THR A 6 -52.39 21.15 -7.93
CA THR A 6 -51.43 20.03 -8.14
C THR A 6 -50.15 20.43 -8.82
N ILE A 7 -49.83 21.70 -8.96
CA ILE A 7 -48.61 22.12 -9.74
C ILE A 7 -47.46 22.61 -8.81
N TYR A 8 -47.70 22.89 -7.54
CA TYR A 8 -46.67 23.47 -6.68
C TYR A 8 -45.73 22.47 -5.97
N ASN A 9 -46.11 21.18 -5.90
CA ASN A 9 -45.28 20.19 -5.20
C ASN A 9 -44.16 19.58 -6.05
N PHE A 10 -44.22 19.61 -7.35
CA PHE A 10 -43.20 19.02 -8.23
C PHE A 10 -41.98 19.91 -8.42
N SER A 11 -42.14 21.23 -8.42
CA SER A 11 -41.02 22.18 -8.54
C SER A 11 -40.19 22.33 -7.26
N PHE A 12 -40.79 22.14 -6.07
CA PHE A 12 -40.06 22.18 -4.80
C PHE A 12 -39.21 20.92 -4.58
N LEU A 13 -39.71 19.75 -4.98
CA LEU A 13 -38.96 18.49 -4.82
C LEU A 13 -37.77 18.43 -5.77
N SER A 14 -37.91 18.88 -7.01
CA SER A 14 -36.80 18.95 -7.98
C SER A 14 -35.75 19.99 -7.61
N ALA A 15 -36.13 21.13 -7.06
CA ALA A 15 -35.18 22.14 -6.57
C ALA A 15 -34.42 21.65 -5.33
N LEU A 16 -35.08 20.90 -4.43
CA LEU A 16 -34.42 20.32 -3.23
C LEU A 16 -33.43 19.23 -3.62
N ILE A 17 -33.78 18.36 -4.58
CA ILE A 17 -32.89 17.31 -5.09
C ILE A 17 -31.68 17.93 -5.81
N PHE A 18 -31.86 18.99 -6.58
CA PHE A 18 -30.76 19.72 -7.26
C PHE A 18 -29.86 20.44 -6.24
N ALA A 19 -30.41 21.07 -5.22
CA ALA A 19 -29.64 21.73 -4.16
C ALA A 19 -28.87 20.73 -3.29
N LEU A 20 -29.45 19.59 -2.96
CA LEU A 20 -28.77 18.50 -2.24
C LEU A 20 -27.64 17.86 -3.09
N SER A 21 -27.88 17.61 -4.37
CA SER A 21 -26.85 17.07 -5.25
C SER A 21 -25.71 18.06 -5.49
N ALA A 22 -25.99 19.35 -5.61
CA ALA A 22 -24.99 20.40 -5.74
C ALA A 22 -24.18 20.59 -4.44
N SER A 23 -24.81 20.50 -3.27
CA SER A 23 -24.10 20.58 -1.98
C SER A 23 -23.21 19.38 -1.72
N VAL A 24 -23.66 18.15 -2.03
CA VAL A 24 -22.87 16.93 -1.93
C VAL A 24 -21.69 16.95 -2.91
N SER A 25 -21.90 17.43 -4.14
CA SER A 25 -20.83 17.58 -5.12
C SER A 25 -19.79 18.63 -4.69
N ALA A 26 -20.21 19.75 -4.09
CA ALA A 26 -19.31 20.78 -3.58
C ALA A 26 -18.53 20.30 -2.35
N GLN A 27 -19.18 19.57 -1.45
CA GLN A 27 -18.55 18.95 -0.28
C GLN A 27 -17.45 17.97 -0.71
N ASN A 28 -17.77 17.04 -1.62
CA ASN A 28 -16.80 16.09 -2.15
C ASN A 28 -15.61 16.76 -2.84
N LEU A 29 -15.83 17.84 -3.57
CA LEU A 29 -14.75 18.58 -4.24
C LEU A 29 -13.83 19.30 -3.24
N THR A 30 -14.39 19.84 -2.17
CA THR A 30 -13.63 20.48 -1.07
C THR A 30 -12.81 19.46 -0.33
N ASP A 31 -13.37 18.28 -0.06
CA ASP A 31 -12.71 17.18 0.61
C ASP A 31 -11.52 16.64 -0.20
N ARG A 32 -11.69 16.42 -1.49
CA ARG A 32 -10.59 16.04 -2.41
C ARG A 32 -9.44 17.04 -2.43
N LYS A 33 -9.73 18.34 -2.47
CA LYS A 33 -8.70 19.39 -2.43
C LYS A 33 -7.96 19.39 -1.09
N THR A 34 -8.67 19.20 0.01
CA THR A 34 -8.09 19.08 1.34
C THR A 34 -7.17 17.89 1.42
N CYS A 35 -7.60 16.71 0.95
CA CYS A 35 -6.77 15.51 0.90
C CYS A 35 -5.52 15.73 0.05
N LEU A 36 -5.63 16.33 -1.14
CA LEU A 36 -4.45 16.62 -1.97
C LEU A 36 -3.49 17.57 -1.26
N SER A 37 -3.99 18.65 -0.64
CA SER A 37 -3.16 19.61 0.11
C SER A 37 -2.42 18.94 1.28
N ARG A 38 -3.08 18.02 1.99
CA ARG A 38 -2.45 17.25 3.08
C ARG A 38 -1.39 16.29 2.56
N ALA A 39 -1.66 15.58 1.46
CA ALA A 39 -0.68 14.72 0.80
C ALA A 39 0.57 15.52 0.40
N GLN A 40 0.40 16.66 -0.25
CA GLN A 40 1.48 17.55 -0.68
C GLN A 40 2.26 18.11 0.50
N SER A 41 1.54 18.51 1.57
CA SER A 41 2.17 19.00 2.80
C SER A 41 3.05 17.94 3.45
N MET A 42 2.54 16.72 3.67
CA MET A 42 3.32 15.62 4.25
C MET A 42 4.50 15.25 3.35
N TYR A 43 4.27 15.07 2.07
CA TYR A 43 5.32 14.75 1.10
C TYR A 43 6.46 15.79 1.11
N SER A 44 6.12 17.08 1.16
CA SER A 44 7.09 18.17 1.23
C SER A 44 7.91 18.13 2.52
N GLN A 45 7.29 17.82 3.68
CA GLN A 45 8.01 17.67 4.95
C GLN A 45 8.96 16.47 4.91
N ILE A 46 8.52 15.33 4.38
CA ILE A 46 9.40 14.15 4.21
C ILE A 46 10.58 14.52 3.32
N TRP A 47 10.34 15.11 2.17
CA TRP A 47 11.38 15.50 1.23
C TRP A 47 12.38 16.48 1.82
N LYS A 48 11.92 17.41 2.66
CA LYS A 48 12.76 18.40 3.35
C LYS A 48 13.64 17.79 4.43
N HIS A 49 13.09 16.84 5.20
CA HIS A 49 13.70 16.41 6.47
C HIS A 49 14.41 15.06 6.38
N TYR A 50 14.00 14.15 5.49
CA TYR A 50 14.57 12.80 5.41
C TYR A 50 15.63 12.66 4.32
N ARG A 51 15.72 13.56 3.33
CA ARG A 51 16.74 13.44 2.29
C ARG A 51 18.16 13.43 2.85
N VAL A 52 18.97 12.50 2.32
CA VAL A 52 20.41 12.42 2.64
C VAL A 52 21.20 13.11 1.52
N ASN A 53 21.66 14.34 1.74
CA ASN A 53 22.32 15.15 0.71
C ASN A 53 23.57 14.49 0.11
N LYS A 54 24.25 13.63 0.87
CA LYS A 54 25.45 12.90 0.45
C LYS A 54 25.14 11.82 -0.61
N TYR A 55 23.89 11.31 -0.64
CA TYR A 55 23.49 10.22 -1.51
C TYR A 55 22.27 10.62 -2.31
N GLN A 56 22.43 10.77 -3.62
CA GLN A 56 21.35 11.20 -4.50
C GLN A 56 20.15 10.24 -4.42
N GLY A 57 18.98 10.79 -4.16
CA GLY A 57 17.72 10.07 -4.15
C GLY A 57 17.46 9.21 -2.91
N LEU A 58 18.40 9.14 -1.93
CA LEU A 58 18.24 8.35 -0.72
C LEU A 58 17.75 9.17 0.47
N PHE A 59 17.12 8.48 1.43
CA PHE A 59 16.45 9.05 2.60
C PHE A 59 16.97 8.44 3.89
N LEU A 60 16.76 9.14 5.01
CA LEU A 60 16.97 8.62 6.36
C LEU A 60 15.86 7.60 6.69
N GLU A 61 16.19 6.67 7.58
CA GLU A 61 15.18 5.77 8.18
C GLU A 61 14.28 6.51 9.17
N TYR A 62 14.89 7.38 10.00
CA TYR A 62 14.21 8.15 11.04
C TYR A 62 14.57 9.63 11.00
N PHE A 63 13.60 10.48 11.34
CA PHE A 63 13.83 11.89 11.61
C PHE A 63 13.33 12.28 13.01
N PRO A 64 14.11 13.04 13.82
CA PRO A 64 15.53 13.38 13.60
C PRO A 64 16.42 12.17 13.42
N LYS A 65 17.56 12.32 12.74
CA LYS A 65 18.47 11.21 12.48
C LYS A 65 18.91 10.54 13.80
N ASP A 66 18.62 9.26 13.93
CA ASP A 66 19.12 8.41 15.03
C ASP A 66 19.98 7.30 14.45
N THR A 67 21.28 7.33 14.73
CA THR A 67 22.24 6.29 14.33
C THR A 67 22.56 5.34 15.46
N THR A 68 22.01 5.56 16.65
CA THR A 68 22.26 4.74 17.86
C THR A 68 21.14 3.74 18.14
N GLY A 69 19.94 4.00 17.58
CA GLY A 69 18.75 3.18 17.73
C GLY A 69 18.80 1.87 16.94
N LYS A 70 17.79 1.07 17.16
CA LYS A 70 17.51 -0.14 16.38
C LYS A 70 16.16 -0.01 15.73
N VAL A 71 16.05 -0.49 14.49
CA VAL A 71 14.76 -0.70 13.81
C VAL A 71 14.24 -2.04 14.24
N ASP A 72 13.04 -2.05 14.80
CA ASP A 72 12.32 -3.28 15.11
C ASP A 72 11.30 -3.51 14.00
N TYR A 73 11.70 -4.25 13.00
CA TYR A 73 10.76 -4.75 12.01
C TYR A 73 9.92 -5.85 12.66
N VAL A 74 8.60 -5.82 12.39
CA VAL A 74 7.54 -6.63 13.03
C VAL A 74 7.89 -8.12 13.16
N GLU A 75 8.73 -8.64 12.27
CA GLU A 75 9.28 -9.99 12.32
C GLU A 75 10.80 -9.94 12.10
N GLY A 76 11.52 -10.53 13.02
CA GLY A 76 12.98 -10.64 12.93
C GLY A 76 13.75 -10.00 14.08
N SER A 77 15.06 -9.97 13.94
CA SER A 77 15.94 -9.32 14.91
C SER A 77 15.98 -7.81 14.66
N ALA A 78 15.90 -7.03 15.73
CA ALA A 78 16.08 -5.58 15.63
C ALA A 78 17.42 -5.23 14.97
N VAL A 79 17.38 -4.46 13.89
CA VAL A 79 18.54 -4.07 13.08
C VAL A 79 19.01 -2.67 13.47
N LYS A 80 20.31 -2.45 13.54
CA LYS A 80 20.87 -1.12 13.83
C LYS A 80 20.47 -0.13 12.73
N VAL A 81 20.00 1.07 13.13
CA VAL A 81 19.75 2.19 12.20
C VAL A 81 21.03 2.52 11.44
N LYS A 82 20.93 2.68 10.13
CA LYS A 82 22.04 2.92 9.23
C LYS A 82 22.06 4.36 8.69
N GLU A 83 22.97 4.62 7.75
CA GLU A 83 23.16 5.98 7.20
C GLU A 83 22.01 6.40 6.29
N VAL A 84 21.39 5.44 5.60
CA VAL A 84 20.18 5.59 4.78
C VAL A 84 19.15 4.55 5.19
N SER A 85 17.92 4.74 4.77
CA SER A 85 16.82 3.79 5.04
C SER A 85 17.06 2.44 4.38
N PHE A 86 16.41 1.40 4.93
CA PHE A 86 16.27 0.14 4.24
C PHE A 86 15.33 0.28 3.04
N LEU A 87 15.34 -0.71 2.16
CA LEU A 87 14.58 -0.73 0.92
C LEU A 87 13.06 -0.63 1.15
N TRP A 88 12.54 -1.36 2.15
CA TRP A 88 11.12 -1.33 2.46
C TRP A 88 10.61 0.09 2.78
N PRO A 89 11.13 0.83 3.79
CA PRO A 89 10.69 2.21 4.02
C PRO A 89 10.94 3.13 2.81
N PHE A 90 12.06 2.95 2.11
CA PHE A 90 12.34 3.71 0.89
C PHE A 90 11.26 3.54 -0.18
N SER A 91 10.73 2.31 -0.35
CA SER A 91 9.70 2.03 -1.34
C SER A 91 8.40 2.80 -1.10
N GLY A 92 8.10 3.14 0.16
CA GLY A 92 6.95 3.96 0.53
C GLY A 92 6.95 5.34 -0.12
N MET A 93 8.13 5.99 -0.20
CA MET A 93 8.25 7.28 -0.91
C MET A 93 7.91 7.16 -2.40
N MET A 94 8.34 6.07 -3.05
CA MET A 94 8.00 5.85 -4.46
C MET A 94 6.51 5.58 -4.62
N SER A 95 5.90 4.87 -3.69
CA SER A 95 4.46 4.62 -3.65
C SER A 95 3.65 5.91 -3.48
N ALA A 96 4.00 6.76 -2.51
CA ALA A 96 3.37 8.06 -2.31
C ALA A 96 3.49 8.95 -3.57
N THR A 97 4.65 8.91 -4.23
CA THR A 97 4.87 9.63 -5.49
C THR A 97 3.97 9.10 -6.60
N ASN A 98 3.91 7.78 -6.79
CA ASN A 98 3.01 7.16 -7.78
C ASN A 98 1.55 7.53 -7.51
N ALA A 99 1.11 7.54 -6.26
CA ALA A 99 -0.24 7.96 -5.89
C ALA A 99 -0.53 9.44 -6.25
N LEU A 100 0.43 10.34 -6.03
CA LEU A 100 0.34 11.75 -6.44
C LEU A 100 0.33 11.90 -7.97
N LEU A 101 1.12 11.13 -8.70
CA LEU A 101 1.15 11.12 -10.16
C LEU A 101 -0.17 10.65 -10.79
N HIS A 102 -0.96 9.86 -10.09
CA HIS A 102 -2.30 9.50 -10.52
C HIS A 102 -3.28 10.69 -10.48
N ASN A 103 -3.00 11.76 -9.72
CA ASN A 103 -3.83 12.95 -9.71
C ASN A 103 -3.40 13.90 -10.85
N PRO A 104 -4.26 14.17 -11.86
CA PRO A 104 -3.89 14.99 -13.01
C PRO A 104 -3.40 16.41 -12.64
N SER A 105 -3.93 16.99 -11.56
CA SER A 105 -3.54 18.34 -11.10
C SER A 105 -2.16 18.38 -10.44
N ALA A 106 -1.71 17.28 -9.86
CA ALA A 106 -0.41 17.17 -9.19
C ALA A 106 0.70 16.59 -10.10
N ARG A 107 0.30 15.83 -11.12
CA ARG A 107 1.22 15.03 -11.95
C ARG A 107 2.47 15.77 -12.43
N ARG A 108 2.32 16.97 -13.00
CA ARG A 108 3.46 17.75 -13.53
C ARG A 108 4.48 18.11 -12.47
N GLU A 109 4.01 18.39 -11.26
CA GLU A 109 4.85 18.75 -10.11
C GLU A 109 5.69 17.59 -9.63
N TYR A 110 5.11 16.34 -9.63
CA TYR A 110 5.76 15.17 -9.00
C TYR A 110 6.60 14.31 -9.94
N LEU A 111 6.59 14.53 -11.26
CA LEU A 111 7.47 13.81 -12.19
C LEU A 111 8.97 13.95 -11.86
N PRO A 112 9.53 15.15 -11.57
CA PRO A 112 10.94 15.27 -11.20
C PRO A 112 11.33 14.53 -9.90
N TYR A 113 10.37 14.38 -8.98
CA TYR A 113 10.58 13.61 -7.77
C TYR A 113 10.67 12.11 -8.07
N LEU A 114 9.83 11.60 -8.98
CA LEU A 114 9.95 10.21 -9.44
C LEU A 114 11.32 9.92 -10.03
N ASP A 115 11.85 10.80 -10.88
CA ASP A 115 13.19 10.63 -11.48
C ASP A 115 14.28 10.51 -10.41
N SER A 116 14.21 11.35 -9.36
CA SER A 116 15.13 11.28 -8.23
C SER A 116 14.99 9.99 -7.41
N LEU A 117 13.76 9.54 -7.17
CA LEU A 117 13.50 8.30 -6.43
C LEU A 117 13.93 7.05 -7.22
N VAL A 118 13.80 7.08 -8.54
CA VAL A 118 14.32 6.00 -9.40
C VAL A 118 15.85 5.86 -9.25
N ILE A 119 16.59 6.97 -9.17
CA ILE A 119 18.02 6.92 -8.88
C ILE A 119 18.28 6.28 -7.51
N GLY A 120 17.51 6.66 -6.50
CA GLY A 120 17.59 6.08 -5.16
C GLY A 120 17.25 4.60 -5.15
N MET A 121 16.17 4.16 -5.84
CA MET A 121 15.77 2.75 -5.92
C MET A 121 16.86 1.90 -6.59
N GLU A 122 17.48 2.39 -7.66
CA GLU A 122 18.57 1.67 -8.33
C GLU A 122 19.82 1.52 -7.45
N ALA A 123 19.99 2.33 -6.40
CA ALA A 123 21.08 2.15 -5.45
C ALA A 123 20.96 0.85 -4.64
N TYR A 124 19.77 0.26 -4.50
CA TYR A 124 19.57 -1.03 -3.81
C TYR A 124 19.74 -2.25 -4.73
N LYS A 125 19.92 -2.04 -6.04
CA LYS A 125 20.01 -3.11 -7.01
C LYS A 125 21.28 -3.91 -6.87
N ASP A 126 21.14 -5.22 -6.74
CA ASP A 126 22.24 -6.18 -6.73
C ASP A 126 22.26 -7.00 -8.02
N THR A 127 23.34 -6.84 -8.79
CA THR A 127 23.61 -7.59 -10.01
C THR A 127 24.71 -8.63 -9.84
N SER A 128 25.34 -8.68 -8.66
CA SER A 128 26.42 -9.62 -8.35
C SER A 128 25.93 -11.05 -8.16
N ARG A 129 24.69 -11.21 -7.68
CA ARG A 129 24.00 -12.50 -7.54
C ARG A 129 23.03 -12.72 -8.71
N LYS A 130 22.71 -13.99 -8.98
CA LYS A 130 21.78 -14.39 -10.05
C LYS A 130 20.56 -15.11 -9.47
N PRO A 131 19.35 -14.81 -9.96
CA PRO A 131 19.02 -13.67 -10.84
C PRO A 131 19.29 -12.32 -10.17
N PRO A 132 19.46 -11.22 -10.95
CA PRO A 132 19.60 -9.90 -10.38
C PRO A 132 18.30 -9.51 -9.65
N GLY A 133 18.42 -8.73 -8.55
CA GLY A 133 17.29 -8.29 -7.73
C GLY A 133 17.69 -7.09 -6.89
N TYR A 134 16.88 -6.76 -5.91
CA TYR A 134 17.14 -5.67 -4.99
C TYR A 134 17.38 -6.23 -3.59
N GLN A 135 18.43 -5.76 -2.91
CA GLN A 135 18.72 -6.15 -1.53
C GLN A 135 18.23 -5.08 -0.53
N ALA A 136 18.07 -5.48 0.73
CA ALA A 136 17.48 -4.64 1.75
C ALA A 136 18.25 -3.34 2.04
N TYR A 137 19.55 -3.28 1.72
CA TYR A 137 20.39 -2.11 1.90
C TYR A 137 21.32 -1.90 0.69
N PRO A 138 21.73 -0.65 0.34
CA PRO A 138 22.51 -0.43 -0.89
C PRO A 138 23.79 -1.25 -0.97
N PRO A 139 24.05 -2.05 -2.03
CA PRO A 139 25.24 -2.89 -2.18
C PRO A 139 26.57 -2.13 -2.11
N ALA A 140 26.58 -0.87 -2.55
CA ALA A 140 27.77 -0.01 -2.46
C ALA A 140 28.17 0.35 -1.02
N MET A 141 27.25 0.18 -0.06
CA MET A 141 27.49 0.45 1.35
C MET A 141 27.73 -0.84 2.13
N GLU A 142 26.89 -1.87 1.88
CA GLU A 142 26.97 -3.14 2.60
C GLU A 142 26.26 -4.24 1.81
N LYS A 143 26.83 -5.46 1.83
CA LYS A 143 26.11 -6.64 1.35
C LYS A 143 25.01 -6.98 2.36
N SER A 144 23.77 -7.13 1.88
CA SER A 144 22.62 -7.48 2.69
C SER A 144 21.72 -8.54 2.02
N ASP A 145 20.69 -8.95 2.73
CA ASP A 145 19.74 -9.96 2.29
C ASP A 145 18.84 -9.44 1.16
N ARG A 146 18.29 -10.36 0.38
CA ARG A 146 17.28 -10.08 -0.65
C ARG A 146 15.99 -10.78 -0.27
N TYR A 147 14.99 -9.97 0.07
CA TYR A 147 13.66 -10.45 0.43
C TYR A 147 12.76 -10.48 -0.79
N TYR A 148 11.90 -11.50 -0.89
CA TYR A 148 10.98 -11.61 -2.03
C TYR A 148 9.85 -10.60 -1.96
N ASP A 149 9.39 -10.21 -0.77
CA ASP A 149 8.43 -9.13 -0.56
C ASP A 149 8.99 -7.74 -0.88
N ASP A 150 10.21 -7.42 -0.45
CA ASP A 150 10.89 -6.16 -0.82
C ASP A 150 10.97 -6.02 -2.35
N ASN A 151 11.36 -7.09 -3.05
CA ASN A 151 11.38 -7.09 -4.51
C ASN A 151 9.96 -7.01 -5.11
N GLY A 152 8.96 -7.53 -4.39
CA GLY A 152 7.55 -7.35 -4.72
C GLY A 152 7.15 -5.87 -4.70
N LEU A 153 7.52 -5.14 -3.65
CA LEU A 153 7.28 -3.69 -3.57
C LEU A 153 7.96 -2.94 -4.71
N VAL A 154 9.24 -3.22 -4.96
CA VAL A 154 9.97 -2.61 -6.09
C VAL A 154 9.27 -2.88 -7.41
N GLY A 155 8.82 -4.12 -7.64
CA GLY A 155 8.09 -4.50 -8.85
C GLY A 155 6.77 -3.76 -9.01
N ILE A 156 6.00 -3.61 -7.93
CA ILE A 156 4.74 -2.85 -7.89
C ILE A 156 5.02 -1.38 -8.25
N GLU A 157 5.98 -0.76 -7.57
CA GLU A 157 6.25 0.66 -7.74
C GLU A 157 6.79 1.00 -9.14
N TYR A 158 7.62 0.16 -9.73
CA TYR A 158 8.05 0.34 -11.12
C TYR A 158 6.93 0.07 -12.14
N ALA A 159 6.04 -0.90 -11.89
CA ALA A 159 4.88 -1.12 -12.75
C ALA A 159 3.92 0.09 -12.70
N GLU A 160 3.65 0.65 -11.52
CA GLU A 160 2.87 1.88 -11.35
C GLU A 160 3.53 3.09 -12.02
N ALA A 161 4.85 3.24 -11.88
CA ALA A 161 5.60 4.30 -12.56
C ALA A 161 5.49 4.17 -14.08
N TYR A 162 5.54 2.94 -14.63
CA TYR A 162 5.28 2.70 -16.05
C TYR A 162 3.83 3.04 -16.44
N LEU A 163 2.85 2.62 -15.66
CA LEU A 163 1.45 2.93 -15.94
C LEU A 163 1.19 4.44 -15.92
N ASN A 164 1.88 5.16 -15.02
CA ASN A 164 1.83 6.61 -14.94
C ASN A 164 2.53 7.33 -16.10
N THR A 165 3.70 6.86 -16.53
CA THR A 165 4.60 7.63 -17.43
C THR A 165 4.74 7.05 -18.83
N LYS A 166 4.48 5.75 -18.98
CA LYS A 166 4.76 4.95 -20.19
C LYS A 166 6.25 4.86 -20.54
N ASN A 167 7.15 5.16 -19.58
CA ASN A 167 8.58 4.99 -19.77
C ASN A 167 8.95 3.50 -19.74
N PRO A 168 9.44 2.89 -20.86
CA PRO A 168 9.69 1.45 -20.94
C PRO A 168 10.76 0.97 -19.96
N GLN A 169 11.69 1.82 -19.54
CA GLN A 169 12.70 1.46 -18.56
C GLN A 169 12.09 1.03 -17.22
N TYR A 170 10.97 1.61 -16.81
CA TYR A 170 10.29 1.22 -15.57
C TYR A 170 9.63 -0.15 -15.71
N LEU A 171 9.09 -0.46 -16.88
CA LEU A 171 8.56 -1.80 -17.17
C LEU A 171 9.66 -2.87 -17.12
N ASP A 172 10.84 -2.58 -17.67
CA ASP A 172 11.97 -3.52 -17.63
C ASP A 172 12.44 -3.78 -16.19
N ARG A 173 12.43 -2.75 -15.31
CA ARG A 173 12.75 -2.90 -13.90
C ARG A 173 11.71 -3.69 -13.13
N ALA A 174 10.42 -3.47 -13.40
CA ALA A 174 9.34 -4.27 -12.83
C ALA A 174 9.48 -5.76 -13.22
N LYS A 175 9.78 -6.05 -14.49
CA LYS A 175 10.04 -7.41 -14.97
C LYS A 175 11.28 -8.03 -14.30
N LEU A 176 12.35 -7.25 -14.10
CA LEU A 176 13.53 -7.73 -13.39
C LEU A 176 13.20 -8.16 -11.97
N ALA A 177 12.48 -7.32 -11.22
CA ALA A 177 12.04 -7.64 -9.87
C ALA A 177 11.14 -8.88 -9.86
N PHE A 178 10.19 -8.99 -10.80
CA PHE A 178 9.33 -10.16 -10.93
C PHE A 178 10.10 -11.44 -11.23
N ASN A 179 11.11 -11.39 -12.11
CA ASN A 179 11.96 -12.55 -12.42
C ASN A 179 12.74 -13.03 -11.20
N PHE A 180 13.18 -12.10 -10.33
CA PHE A 180 13.77 -12.47 -9.05
C PHE A 180 12.73 -13.14 -8.13
N ILE A 181 11.52 -12.60 -8.03
CA ILE A 181 10.46 -13.15 -7.17
C ILE A 181 10.14 -14.59 -7.56
N ILE A 182 9.89 -14.86 -8.86
CA ILE A 182 9.51 -16.22 -9.30
C ILE A 182 10.65 -17.23 -9.18
N SER A 183 11.91 -16.79 -9.03
CA SER A 183 13.02 -17.71 -8.73
C SER A 183 12.91 -18.34 -7.33
N GLY A 184 12.11 -17.75 -6.45
CA GLY A 184 11.79 -18.31 -5.12
C GLY A 184 10.58 -19.24 -5.10
N TRP A 185 9.93 -19.48 -6.25
CA TRP A 185 8.79 -20.40 -6.32
C TRP A 185 9.26 -21.85 -6.25
N THR A 186 8.66 -22.64 -5.37
CA THR A 186 8.89 -24.09 -5.27
C THR A 186 7.57 -24.83 -5.11
N ASP A 187 7.60 -26.16 -5.35
CA ASP A 187 6.39 -27.00 -5.24
C ASP A 187 6.02 -27.39 -3.80
N GLU A 188 6.87 -27.09 -2.83
CA GLU A 188 6.54 -27.27 -1.42
C GLU A 188 5.28 -26.51 -1.06
N LEU A 189 4.40 -27.12 -0.27
CA LEU A 189 3.07 -26.60 0.07
C LEU A 189 2.20 -26.31 -1.17
N GLY A 190 2.45 -27.00 -2.30
CA GLY A 190 1.72 -26.84 -3.54
C GLY A 190 2.01 -25.53 -4.30
N GLY A 191 3.16 -24.90 -4.03
CA GLY A 191 3.55 -23.64 -4.68
C GLY A 191 4.00 -22.56 -3.69
N GLY A 192 3.99 -21.31 -4.17
CA GLY A 192 4.34 -20.13 -3.38
C GLY A 192 5.84 -19.85 -3.29
N VAL A 193 6.18 -18.60 -2.95
CA VAL A 193 7.57 -18.15 -2.74
C VAL A 193 7.89 -18.06 -1.25
N TYR A 194 9.16 -18.19 -0.93
CA TYR A 194 9.68 -17.98 0.43
C TYR A 194 9.70 -16.49 0.81
N TRP A 195 10.14 -16.22 2.03
CA TRP A 195 10.34 -14.85 2.50
C TRP A 195 11.70 -14.30 2.07
N LEU A 196 12.75 -15.06 2.35
CA LEU A 196 14.15 -14.64 2.23
C LEU A 196 14.90 -15.59 1.28
N GLU A 197 15.69 -15.04 0.38
CA GLU A 197 16.55 -15.82 -0.52
C GLU A 197 17.49 -16.74 0.25
N GLY A 198 17.50 -18.01 -0.13
CA GLY A 198 18.33 -19.03 0.51
C GLY A 198 17.77 -19.59 1.83
N HIS A 199 16.63 -19.10 2.31
CA HIS A 199 15.93 -19.59 3.50
C HIS A 199 14.61 -20.22 3.10
N HIS A 200 14.43 -21.49 3.45
CA HIS A 200 13.31 -22.31 2.98
C HIS A 200 12.36 -22.74 4.11
N ASP A 201 12.28 -21.95 5.16
CA ASP A 201 11.55 -22.30 6.39
C ASP A 201 10.07 -21.87 6.38
N GLN A 202 9.72 -20.87 5.58
CA GLN A 202 8.36 -20.33 5.55
C GLN A 202 7.99 -19.69 4.22
N LYS A 203 6.68 -19.73 3.91
CA LYS A 203 6.05 -19.04 2.78
C LYS A 203 4.99 -18.07 3.30
N PRO A 204 5.32 -16.77 3.41
CA PRO A 204 4.45 -15.79 4.05
C PRO A 204 3.48 -15.12 3.08
N ALA A 205 2.45 -14.50 3.65
CA ALA A 205 1.47 -13.69 2.93
C ALA A 205 2.11 -12.46 2.28
N CYS A 206 3.09 -11.81 2.93
CA CYS A 206 3.78 -10.64 2.37
C CYS A 206 4.43 -10.95 1.03
N SER A 207 5.30 -11.96 0.96
CA SER A 207 6.00 -12.31 -0.29
C SER A 207 5.04 -12.76 -1.38
N ASN A 208 4.07 -13.60 -1.04
CA ASN A 208 3.12 -14.14 -2.02
C ASN A 208 2.07 -13.11 -2.45
N GLY A 209 1.61 -12.25 -1.53
CA GLY A 209 0.68 -11.16 -1.83
C GLY A 209 1.33 -10.09 -2.72
N MET A 210 2.58 -9.69 -2.42
CA MET A 210 3.28 -8.72 -3.27
C MET A 210 3.61 -9.32 -4.64
N ALA A 211 4.06 -10.58 -4.71
CA ALA A 211 4.28 -11.30 -5.97
C ALA A 211 3.01 -11.36 -6.84
N LEU A 212 1.87 -11.65 -6.22
CA LEU A 212 0.55 -11.63 -6.84
C LEU A 212 0.24 -10.27 -7.47
N LEU A 213 0.44 -9.19 -6.72
CA LEU A 213 0.15 -7.84 -7.20
C LEU A 213 1.10 -7.41 -8.32
N VAL A 214 2.41 -7.71 -8.24
CA VAL A 214 3.35 -7.44 -9.35
C VAL A 214 2.90 -8.14 -10.62
N ALA A 215 2.54 -9.43 -10.54
CA ALA A 215 2.08 -10.19 -11.69
C ALA A 215 0.87 -9.51 -12.36
N LEU A 216 -0.15 -9.14 -11.57
CA LEU A 216 -1.35 -8.50 -12.10
C LEU A 216 -1.10 -7.10 -12.66
N LYS A 217 -0.21 -6.30 -12.06
CA LYS A 217 0.18 -4.99 -12.58
C LYS A 217 1.01 -5.11 -13.87
N LEU A 218 1.86 -6.13 -13.98
CA LEU A 218 2.56 -6.45 -15.24
C LEU A 218 1.59 -6.89 -16.33
N TYR A 219 0.56 -7.66 -15.99
CA TYR A 219 -0.51 -7.97 -16.94
C TYR A 219 -1.26 -6.71 -17.40
N GLU A 220 -1.62 -5.82 -16.48
CA GLU A 220 -2.24 -4.52 -16.80
C GLU A 220 -1.36 -3.67 -17.72
N ALA A 221 -0.05 -3.72 -17.52
CA ALA A 221 0.92 -2.96 -18.29
C ALA A 221 1.17 -3.52 -19.71
N THR A 222 1.09 -4.85 -19.88
CA THR A 222 1.59 -5.54 -21.09
C THR A 222 0.55 -6.34 -21.84
N SER A 223 -0.54 -6.73 -21.18
CA SER A 223 -1.53 -7.72 -21.66
C SER A 223 -0.93 -9.12 -21.95
N ASP A 224 0.28 -9.41 -21.47
CA ASP A 224 0.92 -10.71 -21.60
C ASP A 224 0.31 -11.71 -20.61
N LYS A 225 -0.35 -12.72 -21.16
CA LYS A 225 -1.08 -13.73 -20.37
C LYS A 225 -0.19 -14.49 -19.38
N THR A 226 1.11 -14.57 -19.62
CA THR A 226 2.05 -15.20 -18.68
C THR A 226 1.96 -14.58 -17.30
N TYR A 227 1.78 -13.25 -17.21
CA TYR A 227 1.62 -12.55 -15.93
C TYR A 227 0.24 -12.79 -15.32
N LEU A 228 -0.82 -12.90 -16.11
CA LEU A 228 -2.13 -13.28 -15.60
C LEU A 228 -2.12 -14.68 -14.99
N ASP A 229 -1.51 -15.63 -15.70
CA ASP A 229 -1.39 -17.03 -15.23
C ASP A 229 -0.60 -17.10 -13.91
N TRP A 230 0.48 -16.32 -13.76
CA TRP A 230 1.19 -16.19 -12.49
C TRP A 230 0.33 -15.55 -11.41
N GLY A 231 -0.43 -14.51 -11.74
CA GLY A 231 -1.38 -13.88 -10.82
C GLY A 231 -2.40 -14.89 -10.30
N GLU A 232 -3.02 -15.67 -11.16
CA GLU A 232 -3.96 -16.73 -10.76
C GLU A 232 -3.29 -17.83 -9.93
N ARG A 233 -2.05 -18.22 -10.23
CA ARG A 233 -1.29 -19.20 -9.43
C ARG A 233 -1.03 -18.71 -8.01
N PHE A 234 -0.54 -17.46 -7.83
CA PHE A 234 -0.33 -16.86 -6.51
C PHE A 234 -1.65 -16.69 -5.76
N TYR A 235 -2.70 -16.22 -6.43
CA TYR A 235 -4.01 -16.04 -5.82
C TYR A 235 -4.57 -17.37 -5.29
N ASN A 236 -4.55 -18.40 -6.11
CA ASN A 236 -5.04 -19.73 -5.72
C ASN A 236 -4.21 -20.32 -4.58
N TRP A 237 -2.88 -20.10 -4.59
CA TRP A 237 -2.02 -20.54 -3.51
C TRP A 237 -2.37 -19.84 -2.19
N MET A 238 -2.57 -18.51 -2.19
CA MET A 238 -2.99 -17.74 -1.02
C MET A 238 -4.34 -18.24 -0.49
N GLN A 239 -5.32 -18.43 -1.35
CA GLN A 239 -6.65 -18.95 -0.98
C GLN A 239 -6.58 -20.35 -0.35
N THR A 240 -5.70 -21.22 -0.86
CA THR A 240 -5.60 -22.62 -0.38
C THR A 240 -4.79 -22.73 0.91
N ASN A 241 -3.74 -21.94 1.05
CA ASN A 241 -2.74 -22.13 2.11
C ASN A 241 -2.88 -21.16 3.28
N LEU A 242 -3.41 -19.94 3.05
CA LEU A 242 -3.42 -18.89 4.05
C LEU A 242 -4.80 -18.34 4.42
N LYS A 243 -5.87 -18.71 3.69
CA LYS A 243 -7.22 -18.24 4.03
C LYS A 243 -7.70 -18.92 5.33
N ALA A 244 -8.07 -18.12 6.31
CA ALA A 244 -8.68 -18.56 7.55
C ALA A 244 -10.20 -18.74 7.41
N SER A 245 -10.81 -19.47 8.34
CA SER A 245 -12.28 -19.70 8.36
C SER A 245 -13.11 -18.43 8.54
N ASN A 246 -12.52 -17.37 9.13
CA ASN A 246 -13.17 -16.07 9.30
C ASN A 246 -13.04 -15.15 8.07
N GLY A 247 -12.43 -15.62 6.98
CA GLY A 247 -12.24 -14.86 5.74
C GLY A 247 -10.99 -13.98 5.68
N LEU A 248 -10.20 -13.93 6.75
CA LEU A 248 -8.90 -13.26 6.79
C LEU A 248 -7.79 -14.17 6.24
N PHE A 249 -6.57 -13.62 6.13
CA PHE A 249 -5.40 -14.37 5.68
C PHE A 249 -4.33 -14.40 6.78
N TYR A 250 -3.87 -15.62 7.11
CA TYR A 250 -2.78 -15.88 8.04
C TYR A 250 -1.46 -15.31 7.56
N ASN A 251 -0.52 -15.11 8.48
CA ASN A 251 0.77 -14.50 8.17
C ASN A 251 1.68 -15.39 7.33
N ASP A 252 1.89 -16.63 7.75
CA ASP A 252 2.77 -17.55 7.01
C ASP A 252 2.43 -19.02 7.29
N ARG A 253 2.97 -19.87 6.42
CA ARG A 253 2.95 -21.32 6.57
C ARG A 253 4.37 -21.86 6.58
N LYS A 254 4.71 -22.69 7.59
CA LYS A 254 6.02 -23.32 7.68
C LYS A 254 6.13 -24.48 6.71
N THR A 255 7.27 -24.59 6.03
CA THR A 255 7.51 -25.64 5.04
C THR A 255 7.79 -27.00 5.68
N LYS A 256 8.45 -27.00 6.84
CA LYS A 256 8.87 -28.23 7.53
C LYS A 256 7.71 -29.16 7.90
N ASP A 257 6.61 -28.60 8.38
CA ASP A 257 5.48 -29.37 8.95
C ASP A 257 4.10 -28.86 8.53
N GLY A 258 4.06 -27.80 7.71
CA GLY A 258 2.82 -27.16 7.26
C GLY A 258 2.10 -26.36 8.36
N SER A 259 2.71 -26.14 9.53
CA SER A 259 2.12 -25.33 10.59
C SER A 259 1.90 -23.88 10.15
N ILE A 260 0.91 -23.24 10.76
CA ILE A 260 0.44 -21.89 10.37
C ILE A 260 0.77 -20.91 11.49
N ASN A 261 1.39 -19.79 11.11
CA ASN A 261 1.42 -18.59 11.94
C ASN A 261 0.08 -17.86 11.78
N ALA A 262 -0.78 -17.98 12.78
CA ALA A 262 -2.16 -17.51 12.74
C ALA A 262 -2.31 -16.00 13.04
N THR A 263 -1.23 -15.22 13.01
CA THR A 263 -1.28 -13.77 13.14
C THR A 263 -2.00 -13.16 11.92
N PHE A 264 -2.88 -12.20 12.17
CA PHE A 264 -3.54 -11.43 11.12
C PHE A 264 -2.96 -10.01 11.10
N TYR A 265 -2.40 -9.65 9.96
CA TYR A 265 -2.03 -8.28 9.63
C TYR A 265 -2.95 -7.73 8.54
N THR A 266 -3.25 -6.44 8.58
CA THR A 266 -4.17 -5.79 7.63
C THR A 266 -3.72 -5.97 6.18
N TYR A 267 -2.41 -5.92 5.91
CA TYR A 267 -1.84 -6.07 4.56
C TYR A 267 -2.04 -7.46 3.95
N ASN A 268 -2.09 -8.52 4.77
CA ASN A 268 -2.30 -9.88 4.26
C ASN A 268 -3.61 -9.98 3.49
N THR A 269 -4.69 -9.49 4.10
CA THR A 269 -6.02 -9.49 3.50
C THR A 269 -6.16 -8.40 2.44
N GLY A 270 -5.54 -7.23 2.65
CA GLY A 270 -5.56 -6.11 1.72
C GLY A 270 -5.04 -6.45 0.32
N SER A 271 -3.92 -7.17 0.25
CA SER A 271 -3.33 -7.62 -1.02
C SER A 271 -4.26 -8.56 -1.80
N VAL A 272 -4.98 -9.45 -1.09
CA VAL A 272 -5.92 -10.39 -1.73
C VAL A 272 -7.19 -9.68 -2.21
N ILE A 273 -7.68 -8.67 -1.48
CA ILE A 273 -8.81 -7.85 -1.93
C ILE A 273 -8.45 -7.12 -3.22
N GLU A 274 -7.30 -6.44 -3.28
CA GLU A 274 -6.83 -5.76 -4.49
C GLU A 274 -6.71 -6.75 -5.65
N ALA A 275 -6.05 -7.87 -5.44
CA ALA A 275 -5.86 -8.89 -6.46
C ALA A 275 -7.17 -9.49 -6.97
N GLY A 276 -8.13 -9.80 -6.08
CA GLY A 276 -9.44 -10.32 -6.48
C GLY A 276 -10.19 -9.32 -7.37
N THR A 277 -10.13 -8.02 -7.06
CA THR A 277 -10.75 -6.99 -7.91
C THR A 277 -10.04 -6.84 -9.26
N LEU A 278 -8.71 -6.93 -9.31
CA LEU A 278 -7.94 -6.91 -10.56
C LEU A 278 -8.25 -8.15 -11.42
N LEU A 279 -8.25 -9.35 -10.83
CA LEU A 279 -8.61 -10.58 -11.52
C LEU A 279 -10.04 -10.52 -12.08
N TYR A 280 -11.00 -9.99 -11.32
CA TYR A 280 -12.35 -9.76 -11.84
C TYR A 280 -12.34 -8.84 -13.06
N ARG A 281 -11.63 -7.72 -13.01
CA ARG A 281 -11.51 -6.77 -14.13
C ARG A 281 -10.90 -7.41 -15.38
N PHE A 282 -9.92 -8.28 -15.22
CA PHE A 282 -9.21 -8.89 -16.34
C PHE A 282 -9.91 -10.11 -16.93
N THR A 283 -10.60 -10.90 -16.09
CA THR A 283 -11.19 -12.17 -16.50
C THR A 283 -12.72 -12.15 -16.59
N ASN A 284 -13.38 -11.14 -16.02
CA ASN A 284 -14.83 -11.03 -15.84
C ASN A 284 -15.45 -12.21 -15.04
N GLN A 285 -14.63 -12.97 -14.28
CA GLN A 285 -15.12 -14.08 -13.45
C GLN A 285 -15.64 -13.55 -12.11
N LYS A 286 -16.94 -13.63 -11.88
CA LYS A 286 -17.64 -13.10 -10.69
C LYS A 286 -17.12 -13.68 -9.36
N LYS A 287 -16.54 -14.89 -9.37
CA LYS A 287 -15.96 -15.49 -8.15
C LYS A 287 -14.94 -14.57 -7.49
N TYR A 288 -14.05 -13.94 -8.27
CA TYR A 288 -13.01 -13.07 -7.74
C TYR A 288 -13.58 -11.82 -7.07
N LEU A 289 -14.61 -11.22 -7.65
CA LEU A 289 -15.29 -10.08 -7.02
C LEU A 289 -15.98 -10.48 -5.72
N HIS A 290 -16.67 -11.62 -5.71
CA HIS A 290 -17.35 -12.13 -4.52
C HIS A 290 -16.35 -12.41 -3.39
N GLU A 291 -15.24 -13.10 -3.68
CA GLU A 291 -14.18 -13.38 -2.72
C GLU A 291 -13.52 -12.11 -2.18
N ALA A 292 -13.31 -11.09 -3.03
CA ALA A 292 -12.80 -9.78 -2.60
C ALA A 292 -13.78 -9.04 -1.67
N GLN A 293 -15.09 -9.09 -1.95
CA GLN A 293 -16.12 -8.50 -1.11
C GLN A 293 -16.24 -9.22 0.25
N GLU A 294 -16.17 -10.56 0.27
CA GLU A 294 -16.11 -11.33 1.51
C GLU A 294 -14.90 -10.99 2.36
N ALA A 295 -13.71 -10.93 1.74
CA ALA A 295 -12.47 -10.57 2.43
C ALA A 295 -12.51 -9.12 2.95
N ALA A 296 -13.06 -8.17 2.19
CA ALA A 296 -13.23 -6.79 2.62
C ALA A 296 -14.19 -6.67 3.82
N LYS A 297 -15.32 -7.39 3.78
CA LYS A 297 -16.24 -7.44 4.91
C LYS A 297 -15.58 -8.07 6.14
N ALA A 298 -14.90 -9.20 5.98
CA ALA A 298 -14.24 -9.92 7.05
C ALA A 298 -13.15 -9.06 7.73
N SER A 299 -12.31 -8.38 6.92
CA SER A 299 -11.25 -7.51 7.44
C SER A 299 -11.84 -6.29 8.19
N TYR A 300 -12.85 -5.64 7.63
CA TYR A 300 -13.51 -4.54 8.33
C TYR A 300 -14.11 -4.98 9.66
N ASP A 301 -14.93 -6.05 9.66
CA ASP A 301 -15.61 -6.52 10.87
C ASP A 301 -14.60 -6.94 11.95
N TYR A 302 -13.49 -7.57 11.57
CA TYR A 302 -12.45 -7.99 12.49
C TYR A 302 -11.70 -6.79 13.11
N TYR A 303 -11.16 -5.87 12.29
CA TYR A 303 -10.36 -4.76 12.79
C TYR A 303 -11.21 -3.69 13.48
N HIS A 304 -12.46 -3.50 13.06
CA HIS A 304 -13.43 -2.68 13.79
C HIS A 304 -13.77 -3.31 15.15
N GLY A 305 -13.99 -4.61 15.21
CA GLY A 305 -14.25 -5.34 16.46
C GLY A 305 -13.07 -5.40 17.43
N GLN A 306 -11.83 -5.18 16.94
CA GLN A 306 -10.61 -5.12 17.75
C GLN A 306 -10.25 -3.69 18.21
N GLN A 307 -11.04 -2.70 17.78
CA GLN A 307 -10.81 -1.31 18.12
C GLN A 307 -11.24 -1.04 19.58
N HIS A 308 -10.34 -0.39 20.33
CA HIS A 308 -10.57 -0.05 21.72
C HIS A 308 -10.46 1.47 22.01
N ASP A 309 -10.07 2.28 21.02
CA ASP A 309 -10.04 3.72 21.13
C ASP A 309 -11.34 4.33 20.59
N PRO A 310 -12.11 5.10 21.42
CA PRO A 310 -13.40 5.62 21.00
C PRO A 310 -13.32 6.65 19.86
N ASN A 311 -12.12 7.10 19.52
CA ASN A 311 -11.89 8.10 18.47
C ASN A 311 -11.54 7.49 17.12
N LEU A 312 -11.34 6.18 17.04
CA LEU A 312 -10.98 5.48 15.83
C LEU A 312 -12.04 4.44 15.44
N GLU A 313 -12.19 4.21 14.16
CA GLU A 313 -13.11 3.19 13.60
C GLU A 313 -12.45 1.81 13.53
N MET A 314 -11.14 1.74 13.32
CA MET A 314 -10.42 0.49 13.12
C MET A 314 -9.19 0.40 14.01
N LYS A 315 -8.83 -0.84 14.37
CA LYS A 315 -7.51 -1.12 14.96
C LYS A 315 -6.45 -0.91 13.88
N ILE A 316 -5.53 -0.01 14.15
CA ILE A 316 -4.33 0.20 13.32
C ILE A 316 -3.22 -0.69 13.85
N ASP A 317 -2.74 -1.63 13.03
CA ASP A 317 -1.59 -2.48 13.36
C ASP A 317 -0.28 -1.76 13.03
N LEU A 318 -0.08 -1.38 11.78
CA LEU A 318 1.01 -0.52 11.33
C LEU A 318 0.48 0.35 10.18
N PRO A 319 0.76 1.66 10.13
CA PRO A 319 0.25 2.53 9.07
C PRO A 319 0.45 2.00 7.65
N TRP A 320 1.64 1.45 7.36
CA TRP A 320 1.90 0.88 6.05
C TRP A 320 1.03 -0.36 5.76
N PHE A 321 0.80 -1.21 6.75
CA PHE A 321 -0.08 -2.38 6.59
C PHE A 321 -1.51 -1.96 6.28
N VAL A 322 -2.00 -0.94 6.99
CA VAL A 322 -3.31 -0.32 6.72
C VAL A 322 -3.37 0.30 5.33
N THR A 323 -2.26 0.86 4.85
CA THR A 323 -2.19 1.43 3.48
C THR A 323 -2.38 0.35 2.42
N VAL A 324 -1.82 -0.85 2.60
CA VAL A 324 -2.07 -1.97 1.69
C VAL A 324 -3.53 -2.43 1.76
N LEU A 325 -4.13 -2.46 2.96
CA LEU A 325 -5.58 -2.72 3.10
C LEU A 325 -6.41 -1.66 2.38
N PHE A 326 -6.04 -0.38 2.52
CA PHE A 326 -6.72 0.72 1.85
C PHE A 326 -6.66 0.59 0.32
N ARG A 327 -5.53 0.18 -0.25
CA ARG A 327 -5.41 -0.08 -1.70
C ARG A 327 -6.40 -1.16 -2.15
N GLY A 328 -6.56 -2.21 -1.36
CA GLY A 328 -7.59 -3.23 -1.58
C GLY A 328 -9.01 -2.66 -1.55
N TYR A 329 -9.33 -1.88 -0.53
CA TYR A 329 -10.63 -1.21 -0.41
C TYR A 329 -10.88 -0.18 -1.53
N GLU A 330 -9.84 0.59 -1.93
CA GLU A 330 -9.90 1.51 -3.06
C GLU A 330 -10.22 0.78 -4.37
N SER A 331 -9.53 -0.33 -4.61
CA SER A 331 -9.74 -1.16 -5.80
C SER A 331 -11.17 -1.71 -5.85
N LEU A 332 -11.69 -2.19 -4.73
CA LEU A 332 -13.06 -2.69 -4.62
C LEU A 332 -14.09 -1.57 -4.79
N TYR A 333 -13.89 -0.43 -4.13
CA TYR A 333 -14.77 0.74 -4.25
C TYR A 333 -14.93 1.23 -5.70
N ARG A 334 -13.91 1.11 -6.51
CA ARG A 334 -14.00 1.48 -7.94
C ARG A 334 -15.03 0.63 -8.69
N ILE A 335 -15.34 -0.58 -8.20
CA ILE A 335 -16.29 -1.52 -8.80
C ILE A 335 -17.67 -1.41 -8.15
N ASP A 336 -17.76 -1.57 -6.82
CA ASP A 336 -19.06 -1.71 -6.11
C ASP A 336 -19.61 -0.40 -5.54
N LYS A 337 -18.78 0.66 -5.53
CA LYS A 337 -19.13 2.01 -5.02
C LYS A 337 -19.53 2.04 -3.54
N ASN A 338 -19.18 1.01 -2.77
CA ASN A 338 -19.42 1.00 -1.33
C ASN A 338 -18.35 1.80 -0.57
N PRO A 339 -18.64 2.98 -0.02
CA PRO A 339 -17.65 3.84 0.61
C PRO A 339 -17.31 3.43 2.05
N LYS A 340 -18.02 2.45 2.63
CA LYS A 340 -17.93 2.10 4.06
C LYS A 340 -16.50 1.92 4.53
N TYR A 341 -15.73 1.12 3.81
CA TYR A 341 -14.37 0.73 4.20
C TYR A 341 -13.37 1.88 4.04
N ILE A 342 -13.54 2.65 2.98
CA ILE A 342 -12.73 3.84 2.71
C ILE A 342 -12.97 4.91 3.79
N ASN A 343 -14.25 5.15 4.13
CA ASN A 343 -14.62 6.17 5.12
C ASN A 343 -14.06 5.85 6.50
N ALA A 344 -13.99 4.58 6.90
CA ALA A 344 -13.43 4.19 8.19
C ALA A 344 -11.95 4.58 8.29
N ILE A 345 -11.13 4.20 7.30
CA ILE A 345 -9.70 4.56 7.30
C ILE A 345 -9.52 6.08 7.14
N HIS A 346 -10.34 6.75 6.33
CA HIS A 346 -10.30 8.21 6.18
C HIS A 346 -10.61 8.93 7.50
N HIS A 347 -11.60 8.45 8.25
CA HIS A 347 -11.93 8.97 9.59
C HIS A 347 -10.73 8.89 10.52
N ASP A 348 -10.08 7.72 10.61
CA ASP A 348 -8.95 7.47 11.49
C ASP A 348 -7.72 8.30 11.10
N LEU A 349 -7.45 8.40 9.80
CA LEU A 349 -6.40 9.23 9.25
C LEU A 349 -6.63 10.72 9.56
N ASP A 350 -7.87 11.21 9.45
CA ASP A 350 -8.24 12.60 9.77
C ASP A 350 -8.12 12.89 11.25
N TYR A 351 -8.45 11.93 12.11
CA TYR A 351 -8.24 12.05 13.56
C TYR A 351 -6.74 12.17 13.87
N ALA A 352 -5.91 11.30 13.30
CA ALA A 352 -4.46 11.36 13.46
C ALA A 352 -3.87 12.68 12.93
N TRP A 353 -4.33 13.16 11.78
CA TRP A 353 -3.91 14.44 11.20
C TRP A 353 -4.21 15.62 12.11
N LYS A 354 -5.37 15.65 12.76
CA LYS A 354 -5.80 16.74 13.64
C LYS A 354 -5.10 16.73 15.00
N ASN A 355 -4.85 15.53 15.55
CA ASN A 355 -4.50 15.38 16.94
C ASN A 355 -3.10 14.79 17.17
N GLY A 356 -2.52 14.10 16.17
CA GLY A 356 -1.29 13.30 16.30
C GLY A 356 -0.03 13.93 15.70
N ARG A 357 -0.10 15.14 15.11
CA ARG A 357 1.07 15.77 14.48
C ARG A 357 1.98 16.45 15.49
N ASP A 358 3.28 16.27 15.33
CA ASP A 358 4.32 17.00 16.04
C ASP A 358 4.54 18.41 15.46
N ALA A 359 5.52 19.15 16.01
CA ALA A 359 5.86 20.51 15.56
C ALA A 359 6.39 20.57 14.12
N ASN A 360 6.91 19.44 13.57
CA ASN A 360 7.35 19.31 12.19
C ASN A 360 6.22 18.87 11.26
N GLY A 361 5.05 18.56 11.81
CA GLY A 361 3.87 18.09 11.07
C GLY A 361 3.82 16.59 10.85
N PHE A 362 4.73 15.81 11.45
CA PHE A 362 4.79 14.36 11.34
C PHE A 362 3.84 13.64 12.31
N ILE A 363 3.35 12.48 11.89
CA ILE A 363 2.47 11.61 12.66
C ILE A 363 3.26 10.34 12.99
N SER A 364 3.10 9.76 14.18
CA SER A 364 3.70 8.47 14.48
C SER A 364 2.79 7.31 14.03
N HIS A 365 3.27 6.06 14.20
CA HIS A 365 2.44 4.87 13.99
C HIS A 365 1.21 4.81 14.90
N ASP A 366 1.19 5.57 16.01
CA ASP A 366 0.05 5.63 16.93
C ASP A 366 -0.95 6.71 16.50
N TRP A 367 -1.95 6.32 15.74
CA TRP A 367 -3.01 7.23 15.29
C TRP A 367 -4.01 7.61 16.38
N THR A 368 -3.93 6.99 17.58
CA THR A 368 -4.74 7.40 18.74
C THR A 368 -4.34 8.77 19.29
N ALA A 369 -3.21 9.30 18.84
CA ALA A 369 -2.62 10.56 19.32
C ALA A 369 -2.24 10.59 20.80
N LYS A 370 -2.23 9.45 21.50
CA LYS A 370 -1.89 9.37 22.94
C LYS A 370 -0.39 9.45 23.21
N LYS A 371 0.44 9.23 22.20
CA LYS A 371 1.90 9.13 22.33
C LYS A 371 2.66 10.12 21.44
N VAL A 372 2.06 11.24 21.07
CA VAL A 372 2.66 12.22 20.15
C VAL A 372 4.04 12.70 20.61
N GLU A 373 4.23 12.91 21.93
CA GLU A 373 5.50 13.39 22.49
C GLU A 373 6.53 12.28 22.74
N ILE A 374 6.11 11.01 22.78
CA ILE A 374 6.97 9.90 23.18
C ILE A 374 7.84 9.40 22.01
N ALA A 375 7.34 9.45 20.80
CA ALA A 375 8.09 9.05 19.61
C ALA A 375 9.00 10.18 19.14
N LYS A 376 10.19 10.30 19.77
CA LYS A 376 11.19 11.32 19.40
C LYS A 376 11.67 11.20 17.94
N HIS A 377 11.67 9.98 17.41
CA HIS A 377 12.10 9.66 16.05
C HIS A 377 10.91 9.16 15.24
N LYS A 378 10.59 9.84 14.15
CA LYS A 378 9.53 9.48 13.23
C LYS A 378 10.09 8.59 12.14
N TRP A 379 9.44 7.46 11.90
CA TRP A 379 9.87 6.50 10.89
C TRP A 379 9.40 6.94 9.51
N LEU A 380 10.29 6.89 8.52
CA LEU A 380 10.00 7.27 7.13
C LEU A 380 8.73 6.58 6.62
N MET A 381 8.60 5.28 6.87
CA MET A 381 7.48 4.46 6.41
C MET A 381 6.12 4.92 6.95
N ASP A 382 6.06 5.39 8.19
CA ASP A 382 4.82 5.90 8.78
C ASP A 382 4.35 7.17 8.06
N GLU A 383 5.29 8.06 7.73
CA GLU A 383 4.99 9.34 7.10
C GLU A 383 4.65 9.20 5.62
N ASP A 384 5.33 8.28 4.91
CA ASP A 384 5.04 7.96 3.51
C ASP A 384 3.60 7.47 3.34
N CYS A 385 3.13 6.66 4.30
CA CYS A 385 1.76 6.15 4.33
C CYS A 385 0.73 7.28 4.39
N ILE A 386 0.98 8.28 5.23
CA ILE A 386 0.08 9.44 5.36
C ILE A 386 0.00 10.20 4.03
N ALA A 387 1.15 10.43 3.39
CA ALA A 387 1.19 11.10 2.09
C ALA A 387 0.45 10.29 1.02
N GLU A 388 0.66 8.96 0.96
CA GLU A 388 0.00 8.08 0.01
C GLU A 388 -1.51 8.02 0.21
N LEU A 389 -1.97 7.79 1.44
CA LEU A 389 -3.39 7.68 1.76
C LEU A 389 -4.16 8.94 1.36
N TYR A 390 -3.66 10.11 1.71
CA TYR A 390 -4.28 11.37 1.29
C TYR A 390 -4.21 11.60 -0.22
N ALA A 391 -3.11 11.21 -0.88
CA ALA A 391 -3.02 11.29 -2.33
C ALA A 391 -4.08 10.42 -3.03
N ARG A 392 -4.32 9.19 -2.52
CA ARG A 392 -5.36 8.28 -3.03
C ARG A 392 -6.76 8.82 -2.77
N LEU A 393 -7.04 9.30 -1.56
CA LEU A 393 -8.31 9.92 -1.18
C LEU A 393 -8.64 11.16 -2.03
N SER A 394 -7.65 11.92 -2.46
CA SER A 394 -7.83 13.12 -3.28
C SER A 394 -8.47 12.85 -4.66
N LYS A 395 -8.58 11.59 -5.05
CA LYS A 395 -9.11 11.14 -6.35
C LYS A 395 -10.50 10.47 -6.25
N MET A 396 -10.97 10.25 -5.03
CA MET A 396 -12.19 9.46 -4.75
C MET A 396 -13.49 10.27 -4.69
#